data_289533b1edf335a1ac1ed439bec4d632
#
_entry.id   289533b1edf335a1ac1ed439bec4d632
#
_cell.length_a   1.000
_cell.length_b   1.000
_cell.length_c   1.000
_cell.angle_alpha   90.00
_cell.angle_beta   90.00
_cell.angle_gamma   90.00
#
_symmetry.space_group_name_H-M   'P 1'
#
loop_
_entity.id
_entity.type
_entity.pdbx_description
1 polymer ?
#
loop_
_entity_poly.entity_id
_entity_poly.type
_entity_poly.pdbx_seq_one_letter_code
_entity_poly.pdbx_strand_id
1 'polypeptide(L)'
;MRVSIVLPVADWRACGPAAAAAEAAGFDAVQANEIAHEPFTPLAFAALATERVELVTSVAIAFPRSPMIVANHTWDLARHSKGRFVLGLGTQVRAHNERRFSTPWTAPAARMAEYVQALRAIFRCWETGERLEFAGEHYRFNLMNKEFSPGPNHLKLPAITIAAVGPLMLRNAARYCDGVRLHSFATRAYIEQQVAPMLDRHLAEVGRPRSTFEVSGGGFVATGGTAEEVRQAADKVRYRIAWYASTPAYRTVLQPHGLEALGEKLSVLARQGRFEGIEALIPDEVLELFAAIGPYDRIAERIADRFGGLADTVTIPFPEGADPGAVRQVVRDVQAIPAAYAGHG
;
A
#
# COMPACT_ATOMS: atom_id res chain seq x y z
N MET A 1 -15.27 4.92 4.85
CA MET A 1 -14.01 4.24 4.46
C MET A 1 -13.54 4.83 3.13
N ARG A 2 -12.25 5.04 2.93
CA ARG A 2 -11.72 5.59 1.67
C ARG A 2 -11.52 4.50 0.63
N VAL A 3 -11.66 4.86 -0.63
CA VAL A 3 -11.59 3.92 -1.77
C VAL A 3 -10.46 4.33 -2.72
N SER A 4 -9.61 3.37 -3.07
CA SER A 4 -8.53 3.57 -4.03
C SER A 4 -8.59 2.57 -5.19
N ILE A 5 -7.93 2.92 -6.30
CA ILE A 5 -7.78 2.04 -7.47
C ILE A 5 -6.34 2.07 -7.97
N VAL A 6 -5.87 0.97 -8.55
CA VAL A 6 -4.53 0.85 -9.12
C VAL A 6 -4.53 1.35 -10.56
N LEU A 7 -3.56 2.20 -10.90
CA LEU A 7 -3.35 2.68 -12.27
C LEU A 7 -2.74 1.60 -13.18
N PRO A 8 -2.99 1.68 -14.50
CA PRO A 8 -2.40 0.79 -15.51
C PRO A 8 -0.93 1.15 -15.79
N VAL A 9 -0.04 0.95 -14.81
CA VAL A 9 1.36 1.43 -14.82
C VAL A 9 2.21 0.93 -16.00
N ALA A 10 1.78 -0.11 -16.71
CA ALA A 10 2.46 -0.62 -17.91
C ALA A 10 2.22 0.26 -19.14
N ASP A 11 1.14 1.03 -19.17
CA ASP A 11 0.81 1.96 -20.25
C ASP A 11 0.72 3.40 -19.72
N TRP A 12 1.77 4.16 -19.89
CA TRP A 12 1.84 5.55 -19.44
C TRP A 12 0.78 6.45 -20.07
N ARG A 13 0.37 6.15 -21.32
CA ARG A 13 -0.68 6.95 -21.99
C ARG A 13 -2.04 6.74 -21.38
N ALA A 14 -2.28 5.58 -20.78
CA ALA A 14 -3.53 5.28 -20.07
C ALA A 14 -3.56 5.84 -18.63
N CYS A 15 -2.42 6.14 -18.02
CA CYS A 15 -2.36 6.54 -16.59
C CYS A 15 -3.13 7.84 -16.30
N GLY A 16 -2.95 8.89 -17.09
CA GLY A 16 -3.66 10.16 -16.92
C GLY A 16 -5.18 10.00 -17.10
N PRO A 17 -5.65 9.47 -18.24
CA PRO A 17 -7.08 9.20 -18.46
C PRO A 17 -7.70 8.30 -17.37
N ALA A 18 -7.02 7.24 -16.93
CA ALA A 18 -7.50 6.36 -15.87
C ALA A 18 -7.62 7.09 -14.53
N ALA A 19 -6.66 7.95 -14.19
CA ALA A 19 -6.71 8.76 -12.99
C ALA A 19 -7.86 9.78 -13.03
N ALA A 20 -8.09 10.46 -14.16
CA ALA A 20 -9.19 11.37 -14.35
C ALA A 20 -10.56 10.66 -14.25
N ALA A 21 -10.69 9.46 -14.82
CA ALA A 21 -11.88 8.63 -14.73
C ALA A 21 -12.14 8.20 -13.26
N ALA A 22 -11.10 7.80 -12.54
CA ALA A 22 -11.21 7.47 -11.12
C ALA A 22 -11.67 8.70 -10.29
N GLU A 23 -11.09 9.87 -10.54
CA GLU A 23 -11.52 11.12 -9.89
C GLU A 23 -12.97 11.46 -10.19
N ALA A 24 -13.41 11.31 -11.42
CA ALA A 24 -14.79 11.53 -11.83
C ALA A 24 -15.77 10.51 -11.23
N ALA A 25 -15.30 9.29 -10.96
CA ALA A 25 -16.05 8.24 -10.27
C ALA A 25 -16.09 8.43 -8.73
N GLY A 26 -15.34 9.39 -8.18
CA GLY A 26 -15.36 9.73 -6.75
C GLY A 26 -14.36 8.95 -5.90
N PHE A 27 -13.36 8.29 -6.49
CA PHE A 27 -12.30 7.64 -5.72
C PHE A 27 -11.52 8.67 -4.89
N ASP A 28 -11.04 8.25 -3.72
CA ASP A 28 -10.21 9.06 -2.84
C ASP A 28 -8.74 9.06 -3.26
N ALA A 29 -8.26 7.96 -3.84
CA ALA A 29 -6.87 7.82 -4.25
C ALA A 29 -6.69 6.93 -5.49
N VAL A 30 -5.63 7.23 -6.26
CA VAL A 30 -5.09 6.34 -7.28
C VAL A 30 -3.70 5.86 -6.85
N GLN A 31 -3.39 4.60 -7.16
CA GLN A 31 -2.17 3.95 -6.69
C GLN A 31 -1.31 3.43 -7.85
N ALA A 32 0.00 3.54 -7.69
CA ALA A 32 0.97 2.88 -8.56
C ALA A 32 1.80 1.87 -7.77
N ASN A 33 1.79 0.61 -8.22
CA ASN A 33 2.52 -0.49 -7.59
C ASN A 33 3.86 -0.71 -8.29
N GLU A 34 4.93 -0.98 -7.53
CA GLU A 34 6.22 -1.38 -8.10
C GLU A 34 6.35 -2.90 -8.15
N ILE A 35 6.09 -3.49 -9.30
CA ILE A 35 6.28 -4.92 -9.57
C ILE A 35 7.26 -5.09 -10.75
N ALA A 36 6.80 -4.91 -11.98
CA ALA A 36 7.61 -4.92 -13.19
C ALA A 36 8.06 -3.51 -13.62
N HIS A 37 7.26 -2.49 -13.26
CA HIS A 37 7.46 -1.09 -13.61
C HIS A 37 7.67 -0.24 -12.35
N GLU A 38 8.36 0.90 -12.49
CA GLU A 38 8.56 1.86 -11.43
C GLU A 38 7.25 2.66 -11.17
N PRO A 39 7.01 3.17 -9.94
CA PRO A 39 5.71 3.72 -9.58
C PRO A 39 5.59 5.25 -9.69
N PHE A 40 6.69 6.00 -9.87
CA PHE A 40 6.65 7.47 -9.79
C PHE A 40 6.16 8.13 -11.09
N THR A 41 6.67 7.68 -12.24
CA THR A 41 6.30 8.26 -13.55
C THR A 41 4.81 8.12 -13.85
N PRO A 42 4.15 6.97 -13.63
CA PRO A 42 2.69 6.88 -13.77
C PRO A 42 1.91 7.92 -12.96
N LEU A 43 2.39 8.20 -11.74
CA LEU A 43 1.76 9.19 -10.86
C LEU A 43 2.02 10.64 -11.30
N ALA A 44 3.09 10.91 -12.05
CA ALA A 44 3.30 12.22 -12.67
C ALA A 44 2.23 12.51 -13.73
N PHE A 45 1.89 11.53 -14.57
CA PHE A 45 0.78 11.67 -15.52
C PHE A 45 -0.57 11.85 -14.82
N ALA A 46 -0.81 11.13 -13.73
CA ALA A 46 -2.01 11.29 -12.91
C ALA A 46 -2.07 12.67 -12.24
N ALA A 47 -0.93 13.22 -11.77
CA ALA A 47 -0.86 14.53 -11.16
C ALA A 47 -1.34 15.64 -12.09
N LEU A 48 -0.99 15.55 -13.38
CA LEU A 48 -1.35 16.52 -14.41
C LEU A 48 -2.80 16.37 -14.89
N ALA A 49 -3.41 15.20 -14.71
CA ALA A 49 -4.76 14.89 -15.19
C ALA A 49 -5.85 15.01 -14.11
N THR A 50 -5.49 15.31 -12.86
CA THR A 50 -6.41 15.31 -11.72
C THR A 50 -6.19 16.50 -10.78
N GLU A 51 -7.22 16.85 -9.99
CA GLU A 51 -7.16 17.99 -9.05
C GLU A 51 -7.45 17.59 -7.59
N ARG A 52 -8.04 16.43 -7.32
CA ARG A 52 -8.53 16.04 -5.97
C ARG A 52 -7.99 14.73 -5.44
N VAL A 53 -7.95 13.68 -6.27
CA VAL A 53 -7.51 12.34 -5.81
C VAL A 53 -6.08 12.35 -5.29
N GLU A 54 -5.85 11.66 -4.20
CA GLU A 54 -4.50 11.40 -3.71
C GLU A 54 -3.73 10.48 -4.69
N LEU A 55 -2.46 10.72 -4.82
CA LEU A 55 -1.55 9.99 -5.70
C LEU A 55 -0.57 9.19 -4.84
N VAL A 56 -0.63 7.87 -4.91
CA VAL A 56 0.01 7.04 -3.90
C VAL A 56 0.94 6.01 -4.53
N THR A 57 2.21 5.95 -4.10
CA THR A 57 3.01 4.75 -4.37
C THR A 57 2.60 3.63 -3.40
N SER A 58 2.23 2.44 -3.90
CA SER A 58 1.71 1.35 -3.07
C SER A 58 2.32 -0.02 -3.42
N VAL A 59 3.61 -0.23 -3.19
CA VAL A 59 4.58 0.68 -2.59
C VAL A 59 5.79 0.84 -3.51
N ALA A 60 6.55 1.95 -3.37
CA ALA A 60 7.87 2.06 -3.97
C ALA A 60 8.90 1.26 -3.15
N ILE A 61 9.82 0.54 -3.84
CA ILE A 61 10.86 -0.25 -3.18
C ILE A 61 11.99 0.69 -2.72
N ALA A 62 12.18 0.78 -1.40
CA ALA A 62 13.05 1.79 -0.78
C ALA A 62 14.55 1.51 -0.97
N PHE A 63 15.02 0.31 -0.62
CA PHE A 63 16.45 0.05 -0.42
C PHE A 63 17.35 0.14 -1.66
N PRO A 64 16.90 -0.16 -2.87
CA PRO A 64 17.67 0.09 -4.09
C PRO A 64 17.84 1.59 -4.41
N ARG A 65 17.08 2.46 -3.78
CA ARG A 65 17.10 3.91 -3.99
C ARG A 65 17.68 4.63 -2.77
N SER A 66 18.51 5.64 -3.00
CA SER A 66 18.90 6.56 -1.93
C SER A 66 17.69 7.35 -1.43
N PRO A 67 17.55 7.63 -0.11
CA PRO A 67 16.56 8.57 0.40
C PRO A 67 16.55 9.89 -0.35
N MET A 68 17.70 10.43 -0.78
CA MET A 68 17.78 11.67 -1.55
C MET A 68 17.07 11.56 -2.92
N ILE A 69 17.25 10.45 -3.64
CA ILE A 69 16.57 10.23 -4.92
C ILE A 69 15.05 10.13 -4.75
N VAL A 70 14.63 9.42 -3.71
CA VAL A 70 13.18 9.31 -3.41
C VAL A 70 12.63 10.65 -2.93
N ALA A 71 13.41 11.42 -2.19
CA ALA A 71 13.01 12.76 -1.78
C ALA A 71 12.77 13.68 -2.99
N ASN A 72 13.65 13.66 -4.01
CA ASN A 72 13.46 14.43 -5.24
C ASN A 72 12.13 14.08 -5.93
N HIS A 73 11.88 12.79 -6.19
CA HIS A 73 10.62 12.35 -6.80
C HIS A 73 9.40 12.77 -5.96
N THR A 74 9.49 12.61 -4.64
CA THR A 74 8.41 12.95 -3.72
C THR A 74 8.13 14.44 -3.71
N TRP A 75 9.18 15.27 -3.71
CA TRP A 75 9.06 16.71 -3.66
C TRP A 75 8.42 17.28 -4.93
N ASP A 76 8.88 16.80 -6.09
CA ASP A 76 8.33 17.21 -7.38
C ASP A 76 6.87 16.78 -7.53
N LEU A 77 6.56 15.51 -7.19
CA LEU A 77 5.19 15.02 -7.24
C LEU A 77 4.27 15.76 -6.26
N ALA A 78 4.73 16.07 -5.05
CA ALA A 78 3.96 16.86 -4.10
C ALA A 78 3.68 18.27 -4.65
N ARG A 79 4.69 18.92 -5.23
CA ARG A 79 4.55 20.25 -5.85
C ARG A 79 3.55 20.24 -6.99
N HIS A 80 3.73 19.34 -7.96
CA HIS A 80 2.91 19.29 -9.17
C HIS A 80 1.50 18.73 -8.93
N SER A 81 1.30 17.97 -7.85
CA SER A 81 -0.03 17.55 -7.41
C SER A 81 -0.69 18.47 -6.38
N LYS A 82 -0.07 19.63 -6.06
CA LYS A 82 -0.59 20.57 -5.05
C LYS A 82 -0.79 19.91 -3.66
N GLY A 83 0.19 19.09 -3.24
CA GLY A 83 0.20 18.42 -1.92
C GLY A 83 -0.53 17.07 -1.84
N ARG A 84 -1.08 16.55 -2.94
CA ARG A 84 -1.86 15.29 -2.95
C ARG A 84 -1.01 14.01 -3.00
N PHE A 85 0.31 14.12 -3.12
CA PHE A 85 1.18 12.96 -3.22
C PHE A 85 1.44 12.33 -1.84
N VAL A 86 1.26 11.02 -1.75
CA VAL A 86 1.55 10.19 -0.58
C VAL A 86 2.61 9.15 -0.94
N LEU A 87 3.74 9.20 -0.24
CA LEU A 87 4.84 8.27 -0.44
C LEU A 87 4.60 6.98 0.35
N GLY A 88 4.25 5.90 -0.35
CA GLY A 88 4.22 4.57 0.23
C GLY A 88 5.50 3.80 -0.08
N LEU A 89 6.20 3.32 0.94
CA LEU A 89 7.49 2.63 0.84
C LEU A 89 7.39 1.18 1.31
N GLY A 90 8.19 0.31 0.69
CA GLY A 90 8.38 -1.07 1.13
C GLY A 90 9.83 -1.51 1.06
N THR A 91 10.21 -2.47 1.90
CA THR A 91 11.57 -3.02 1.92
C THR A 91 11.82 -3.99 0.77
N GLN A 92 10.78 -4.55 0.18
CA GLN A 92 10.84 -5.77 -0.61
C GLN A 92 11.42 -6.95 0.21
N VAL A 93 11.58 -8.12 -0.37
CA VAL A 93 12.19 -9.29 0.29
C VAL A 93 13.68 -9.41 -0.06
N ARG A 94 14.44 -10.14 0.78
CA ARG A 94 15.89 -10.32 0.66
C ARG A 94 16.32 -10.73 -0.75
N ALA A 95 15.66 -11.76 -1.32
CA ALA A 95 16.04 -12.31 -2.62
C ALA A 95 15.96 -11.26 -3.75
N HIS A 96 14.95 -10.40 -3.74
CA HIS A 96 14.82 -9.33 -4.72
C HIS A 96 15.87 -8.23 -4.49
N ASN A 97 16.13 -7.83 -3.24
CA ASN A 97 17.18 -6.84 -2.97
C ASN A 97 18.52 -7.32 -3.48
N GLU A 98 18.96 -8.53 -3.07
CA GLU A 98 20.29 -9.04 -3.39
C GLU A 98 20.45 -9.45 -4.87
N ARG A 99 19.45 -10.13 -5.45
CA ARG A 99 19.60 -10.77 -6.77
C ARG A 99 19.00 -9.98 -7.94
N ARG A 100 18.00 -9.14 -7.68
CA ARG A 100 17.37 -8.31 -8.73
C ARG A 100 17.91 -6.89 -8.70
N PHE A 101 18.13 -6.32 -7.51
CA PHE A 101 18.54 -4.93 -7.35
C PHE A 101 20.01 -4.76 -6.95
N SER A 102 20.76 -5.86 -6.75
CA SER A 102 22.17 -5.82 -6.33
C SER A 102 22.41 -4.94 -5.09
N THR A 103 21.46 -5.00 -4.14
CA THR A 103 21.46 -4.18 -2.93
C THR A 103 21.62 -5.07 -1.70
N PRO A 104 22.56 -4.76 -0.78
CA PRO A 104 22.74 -5.52 0.45
C PRO A 104 21.48 -5.57 1.31
N TRP A 105 21.21 -6.74 1.88
CA TRP A 105 20.11 -6.93 2.83
C TRP A 105 20.62 -6.92 4.26
N THR A 106 20.46 -5.80 4.95
CA THR A 106 20.91 -5.61 6.34
C THR A 106 19.83 -4.96 7.17
N ALA A 107 19.56 -5.48 8.38
CA ALA A 107 18.71 -4.88 9.41
C ALA A 107 17.46 -4.12 8.87
N PRO A 108 16.54 -4.76 8.10
CA PRO A 108 15.55 -4.06 7.29
C PRO A 108 14.64 -3.12 8.09
N ALA A 109 14.32 -3.45 9.34
CA ALA A 109 13.48 -2.58 10.17
C ALA A 109 14.25 -1.33 10.64
N ALA A 110 15.48 -1.47 11.13
CA ALA A 110 16.32 -0.34 11.54
C ALA A 110 16.62 0.56 10.34
N ARG A 111 17.02 -0.03 9.22
CA ARG A 111 17.31 0.68 7.97
C ARG A 111 16.09 1.44 7.44
N MET A 112 14.87 0.87 7.51
CA MET A 112 13.64 1.58 7.10
C MET A 112 13.31 2.74 8.03
N ALA A 113 13.50 2.59 9.34
CA ALA A 113 13.31 3.67 10.30
C ALA A 113 14.25 4.86 9.99
N GLU A 114 15.52 4.60 9.73
CA GLU A 114 16.47 5.63 9.32
C GLU A 114 16.13 6.24 7.95
N TYR A 115 15.70 5.42 7.01
CA TYR A 115 15.27 5.87 5.68
C TYR A 115 14.17 6.93 5.78
N VAL A 116 13.13 6.66 6.56
CA VAL A 116 12.01 7.60 6.77
C VAL A 116 12.49 8.85 7.49
N GLN A 117 13.33 8.73 8.51
CA GLN A 117 13.88 9.89 9.25
C GLN A 117 14.77 10.75 8.37
N ALA A 118 15.59 10.13 7.49
CA ALA A 118 16.39 10.82 6.52
C ALA A 118 15.53 11.63 5.52
N LEU A 119 14.44 11.02 4.99
CA LEU A 119 13.47 11.75 4.16
C LEU A 119 12.88 12.95 4.87
N ARG A 120 12.46 12.79 6.14
CA ARG A 120 11.93 13.89 6.96
C ARG A 120 12.95 15.01 7.16
N ALA A 121 14.24 14.68 7.35
CA ALA A 121 15.31 15.67 7.48
C ALA A 121 15.54 16.43 6.15
N ILE A 122 15.52 15.70 5.02
CA ILE A 122 15.68 16.30 3.69
C ILE A 122 14.50 17.24 3.38
N PHE A 123 13.25 16.81 3.62
CA PHE A 123 12.06 17.63 3.39
C PHE A 123 12.07 18.91 4.24
N ARG A 124 12.44 18.80 5.53
CA ARG A 124 12.58 19.99 6.39
C ARG A 124 13.66 20.95 5.87
N CYS A 125 14.83 20.41 5.49
CA CYS A 125 15.89 21.23 4.92
C CYS A 125 15.41 22.03 3.71
N TRP A 126 14.67 21.42 2.80
CA TRP A 126 14.15 22.09 1.61
C TRP A 126 13.03 23.10 1.91
N GLU A 127 12.13 22.76 2.85
CA GLU A 127 11.02 23.65 3.20
C GLU A 127 11.44 24.87 4.03
N THR A 128 12.35 24.66 4.99
CA THR A 128 12.71 25.70 5.97
C THR A 128 14.03 26.41 5.68
N GLY A 129 14.88 25.83 4.83
CA GLY A 129 16.26 26.30 4.61
C GLY A 129 17.24 25.91 5.73
N GLU A 130 16.81 25.11 6.71
CA GLU A 130 17.70 24.59 7.75
C GLU A 130 18.83 23.74 7.14
N ARG A 131 19.98 23.73 7.82
CA ARG A 131 21.11 22.88 7.40
C ARG A 131 20.69 21.42 7.38
N LEU A 132 20.99 20.73 6.27
CA LEU A 132 20.81 19.29 6.20
C LEU A 132 21.85 18.60 7.09
N GLU A 133 21.37 17.94 8.14
CA GLU A 133 22.19 17.17 9.06
C GLU A 133 21.44 15.93 9.52
N PHE A 134 21.83 14.78 9.00
CA PHE A 134 21.33 13.48 9.38
C PHE A 134 22.49 12.49 9.43
N ALA A 135 22.68 11.83 10.56
CA ALA A 135 23.71 10.80 10.75
C ALA A 135 23.11 9.60 11.47
N GLY A 136 22.92 8.52 10.73
CA GLY A 136 22.50 7.22 11.23
C GLY A 136 23.57 6.16 10.98
N GLU A 137 23.23 4.90 11.27
CA GLU A 137 24.06 3.74 11.00
C GLU A 137 24.09 3.40 9.50
N HIS A 138 22.95 3.54 8.82
CA HIS A 138 22.76 3.17 7.41
C HIS A 138 22.83 4.34 6.45
N TYR A 139 22.50 5.54 6.89
CA TYR A 139 22.42 6.73 6.03
C TYR A 139 23.05 7.96 6.69
N ARG A 140 23.74 8.76 5.87
CA ARG A 140 24.30 10.04 6.30
C ARG A 140 24.08 11.09 5.21
N PHE A 141 23.48 12.24 5.60
CA PHE A 141 23.24 13.38 4.75
C PHE A 141 23.66 14.65 5.48
N ASN A 142 24.70 15.34 4.98
CA ASN A 142 25.22 16.57 5.57
C ASN A 142 25.68 17.57 4.50
N LEU A 143 25.31 17.34 3.25
CA LEU A 143 25.62 18.22 2.13
C LEU A 143 24.34 18.64 1.42
N MET A 144 24.04 19.93 1.47
CA MET A 144 23.02 20.61 0.67
C MET A 144 23.50 22.02 0.42
N ASN A 145 23.56 22.43 -0.81
CA ASN A 145 23.83 23.80 -1.19
C ASN A 145 22.66 24.36 -2.02
N LYS A 146 22.68 25.64 -2.29
CA LYS A 146 21.59 26.35 -2.96
C LYS A 146 21.28 25.80 -4.36
N GLU A 147 22.30 25.34 -5.07
CA GLU A 147 22.14 24.82 -6.45
C GLU A 147 21.42 23.45 -6.51
N PHE A 148 21.52 22.67 -5.43
CA PHE A 148 20.92 21.33 -5.33
C PHE A 148 19.65 21.29 -4.47
N SER A 149 19.23 22.44 -3.92
CA SER A 149 17.97 22.54 -3.19
C SER A 149 16.85 22.96 -4.13
N PRO A 150 15.74 22.21 -4.22
CA PRO A 150 14.58 22.62 -5.01
C PRO A 150 13.83 23.82 -4.39
N GLY A 151 14.20 24.22 -3.16
CA GLY A 151 13.52 25.24 -2.37
C GLY A 151 12.17 24.77 -1.81
N PRO A 152 11.49 25.66 -1.06
CA PRO A 152 10.23 25.31 -0.40
C PRO A 152 9.09 25.11 -1.39
N ASN A 153 8.20 24.20 -1.06
CA ASN A 153 6.93 24.00 -1.76
C ASN A 153 5.80 24.85 -1.17
N HIS A 154 5.97 25.34 0.06
CA HIS A 154 4.93 26.03 0.84
C HIS A 154 3.64 25.20 1.01
N LEU A 155 3.81 23.87 1.03
CA LEU A 155 2.75 22.89 1.21
C LEU A 155 3.00 22.10 2.50
N LYS A 156 1.98 21.39 2.96
CA LYS A 156 2.19 20.35 3.99
C LYS A 156 3.27 19.37 3.51
N LEU A 157 4.19 18.99 4.39
CA LEU A 157 5.21 17.99 4.04
C LEU A 157 4.55 16.69 3.56
N PRO A 158 5.11 16.05 2.53
CA PRO A 158 4.53 14.83 1.98
C PRO A 158 4.33 13.76 3.03
N ALA A 159 3.15 13.13 3.04
CA ALA A 159 2.86 12.01 3.92
C ALA A 159 3.70 10.79 3.50
N ILE A 160 4.19 10.06 4.51
CA ILE A 160 4.98 8.84 4.31
C ILE A 160 4.25 7.68 4.97
N THR A 161 3.96 6.64 4.21
CA THR A 161 3.41 5.37 4.70
C THR A 161 4.38 4.23 4.38
N ILE A 162 4.38 3.16 5.18
CA ILE A 162 5.25 1.99 4.91
C ILE A 162 4.46 0.69 4.89
N ALA A 163 4.87 -0.24 4.04
CA ALA A 163 4.39 -1.61 4.10
C ALA A 163 4.92 -2.30 5.36
N ALA A 164 4.03 -2.92 6.12
CA ALA A 164 4.40 -3.62 7.34
C ALA A 164 3.70 -4.98 7.44
N VAL A 165 4.47 -6.01 7.81
CA VAL A 165 3.98 -7.36 8.10
C VAL A 165 4.36 -7.77 9.52
N GLY A 166 5.58 -7.48 9.97
CA GLY A 166 6.08 -7.89 11.28
C GLY A 166 6.06 -6.77 12.33
N PRO A 167 6.21 -7.13 13.62
CA PRO A 167 6.05 -6.21 14.75
C PRO A 167 7.00 -5.01 14.72
N LEU A 168 8.25 -5.20 14.31
CA LEU A 168 9.22 -4.10 14.25
C LEU A 168 8.84 -3.07 13.18
N MET A 169 8.30 -3.52 12.05
CA MET A 169 7.87 -2.63 10.98
C MET A 169 6.58 -1.89 11.34
N LEU A 170 5.63 -2.55 12.03
CA LEU A 170 4.42 -1.91 12.60
C LEU A 170 4.79 -0.81 13.61
N ARG A 171 5.76 -1.08 14.48
CA ARG A 171 6.31 -0.07 15.40
C ARG A 171 6.90 1.13 14.66
N ASN A 172 7.68 0.89 13.59
CA ASN A 172 8.26 1.97 12.79
C ASN A 172 7.18 2.79 12.08
N ALA A 173 6.14 2.14 11.54
CA ALA A 173 5.00 2.83 10.95
C ALA A 173 4.36 3.79 11.97
N ALA A 174 4.00 3.30 13.15
CA ALA A 174 3.36 4.09 14.19
C ALA A 174 4.23 5.28 14.67
N ARG A 175 5.56 5.07 14.77
CA ARG A 175 6.48 6.09 15.32
C ARG A 175 6.93 7.13 14.32
N TYR A 176 7.16 6.77 13.06
CA TYR A 176 7.86 7.63 12.10
C TYR A 176 7.04 7.98 10.87
N CYS A 177 5.93 7.26 10.59
CA CYS A 177 5.15 7.40 9.37
C CYS A 177 3.74 7.96 9.64
N ASP A 178 3.05 8.35 8.58
CA ASP A 178 1.67 8.88 8.63
C ASP A 178 0.63 7.77 8.45
N GLY A 179 1.07 6.55 8.18
CA GLY A 179 0.21 5.38 8.05
C GLY A 179 0.97 4.10 7.77
N VAL A 180 0.23 3.01 7.71
CA VAL A 180 0.70 1.67 7.38
C VAL A 180 -0.08 1.10 6.20
N ARG A 181 0.65 0.40 5.32
CA ARG A 181 0.08 -0.39 4.22
C ARG A 181 0.18 -1.85 4.56
N LEU A 182 -0.95 -2.43 4.91
CA LEU A 182 -1.03 -3.85 5.26
C LEU A 182 -0.99 -4.68 3.97
N HIS A 183 -0.30 -5.80 4.04
CA HIS A 183 -0.24 -6.72 2.92
C HIS A 183 -1.64 -7.31 2.63
N SER A 184 -1.98 -7.51 1.34
CA SER A 184 -3.28 -8.08 0.96
C SER A 184 -3.47 -9.52 1.48
N PHE A 185 -2.39 -10.26 1.69
CA PHE A 185 -2.43 -11.57 2.33
C PHE A 185 -2.52 -11.38 3.86
N ALA A 186 -3.70 -11.00 4.32
CA ALA A 186 -4.07 -10.87 5.73
C ALA A 186 -5.54 -11.27 5.89
N THR A 187 -5.90 -11.75 7.06
CA THR A 187 -7.28 -12.09 7.42
C THR A 187 -7.80 -11.12 8.48
N ARG A 188 -9.12 -10.99 8.62
CA ARG A 188 -9.74 -10.18 9.68
C ARG A 188 -9.19 -10.58 11.06
N ALA A 189 -9.22 -11.88 11.38
CA ALA A 189 -8.73 -12.39 12.65
C ALA A 189 -7.25 -12.07 12.90
N TYR A 190 -6.39 -12.18 11.89
CA TYR A 190 -4.99 -11.80 12.02
C TYR A 190 -4.81 -10.31 12.33
N ILE A 191 -5.58 -9.44 11.66
CA ILE A 191 -5.49 -7.99 11.92
C ILE A 191 -6.01 -7.67 13.32
N GLU A 192 -7.15 -8.21 13.74
CA GLU A 192 -7.73 -7.98 15.07
C GLU A 192 -6.85 -8.49 16.22
N GLN A 193 -6.25 -9.66 16.05
CA GLN A 193 -5.48 -10.31 17.13
C GLN A 193 -4.02 -9.86 17.19
N GLN A 194 -3.42 -9.49 16.06
CA GLN A 194 -1.99 -9.22 15.98
C GLN A 194 -1.66 -7.78 15.58
N VAL A 195 -2.32 -7.23 14.56
CA VAL A 195 -1.91 -5.95 13.98
C VAL A 195 -2.49 -4.77 14.75
N ALA A 196 -3.81 -4.72 14.95
CA ALA A 196 -4.50 -3.59 15.56
C ALA A 196 -4.02 -3.34 17.00
N PRO A 197 -3.91 -4.35 17.90
CA PRO A 197 -3.42 -4.11 19.26
C PRO A 197 -1.97 -3.59 19.30
N MET A 198 -1.15 -4.00 18.33
CA MET A 198 0.22 -3.55 18.21
C MET A 198 0.30 -2.09 17.76
N LEU A 199 -0.50 -1.72 16.75
CA LEU A 199 -0.59 -0.34 16.28
C LEU A 199 -1.11 0.58 17.36
N ASP A 200 -2.20 0.23 18.03
CA ASP A 200 -2.81 1.03 19.12
C ASP A 200 -1.80 1.29 20.25
N ARG A 201 -1.08 0.25 20.69
CA ARG A 201 -0.03 0.39 21.69
C ARG A 201 1.08 1.36 21.22
N HIS A 202 1.61 1.18 20.00
CA HIS A 202 2.71 2.01 19.55
C HIS A 202 2.32 3.45 19.20
N LEU A 203 1.08 3.68 18.76
CA LEU A 203 0.53 5.03 18.60
C LEU A 203 0.37 5.72 19.97
N ALA A 204 -0.14 5.00 20.99
CA ALA A 204 -0.25 5.50 22.33
C ALA A 204 1.11 5.85 22.97
N GLU A 205 2.15 5.02 22.74
CA GLU A 205 3.53 5.27 23.21
C GLU A 205 4.11 6.60 22.71
N VAL A 206 3.65 7.08 21.54
CA VAL A 206 4.09 8.36 20.94
C VAL A 206 3.04 9.46 21.02
N GLY A 207 1.96 9.25 21.77
CA GLY A 207 0.89 10.23 21.98
C GLY A 207 0.09 10.57 20.70
N ARG A 208 0.00 9.64 19.75
CA ARG A 208 -0.61 9.88 18.45
C ARG A 208 -2.04 9.34 18.37
N PRO A 209 -3.04 10.20 18.11
CA PRO A 209 -4.42 9.73 17.91
C PRO A 209 -4.55 8.81 16.70
N ARG A 210 -5.36 7.74 16.81
CA ARG A 210 -5.65 6.81 15.71
C ARG A 210 -6.21 7.51 14.46
N SER A 211 -6.97 8.59 14.66
CA SER A 211 -7.55 9.39 13.58
C SER A 211 -6.54 10.16 12.72
N THR A 212 -5.28 10.26 13.15
CA THR A 212 -4.19 10.90 12.40
C THR A 212 -3.26 9.91 11.71
N PHE A 213 -3.62 8.61 11.70
CA PHE A 213 -2.79 7.54 11.19
C PHE A 213 -3.59 6.62 10.26
N GLU A 214 -3.20 6.54 8.98
CA GLU A 214 -3.87 5.70 7.99
C GLU A 214 -3.53 4.21 8.16
N VAL A 215 -4.55 3.35 8.15
CA VAL A 215 -4.40 1.91 7.94
C VAL A 215 -5.01 1.55 6.59
N SER A 216 -4.17 1.20 5.63
CA SER A 216 -4.59 0.89 4.25
C SER A 216 -4.38 -0.59 3.91
N GLY A 217 -5.34 -1.23 3.25
CA GLY A 217 -5.25 -2.62 2.79
C GLY A 217 -5.65 -3.66 3.83
N GLY A 218 -4.96 -4.78 3.83
CA GLY A 218 -5.21 -5.89 4.78
C GLY A 218 -6.18 -6.96 4.27
N GLY A 219 -6.35 -7.10 2.95
CA GLY A 219 -7.18 -8.13 2.32
C GLY A 219 -7.37 -7.87 0.83
N PHE A 220 -8.13 -8.74 0.19
CA PHE A 220 -8.50 -8.63 -1.22
C PHE A 220 -9.96 -8.23 -1.37
N VAL A 221 -10.29 -7.67 -2.54
CA VAL A 221 -11.66 -7.45 -2.99
C VAL A 221 -11.83 -8.11 -4.34
N ALA A 222 -12.90 -8.89 -4.50
CA ALA A 222 -13.29 -9.55 -5.76
C ALA A 222 -14.74 -9.17 -6.07
N THR A 223 -14.95 -8.35 -7.10
CA THR A 223 -16.27 -7.83 -7.46
C THR A 223 -16.46 -7.76 -8.97
N GLY A 224 -17.72 -7.66 -9.40
CA GLY A 224 -18.13 -7.56 -10.79
C GLY A 224 -19.61 -7.23 -10.90
N GLY A 225 -20.06 -6.81 -12.10
CA GLY A 225 -21.46 -6.55 -12.41
C GLY A 225 -22.24 -7.83 -12.70
N THR A 226 -21.55 -8.94 -13.00
CA THR A 226 -22.15 -10.24 -13.29
C THR A 226 -21.53 -11.33 -12.41
N ALA A 227 -22.23 -12.45 -12.24
CA ALA A 227 -21.72 -13.58 -11.49
C ALA A 227 -20.41 -14.15 -12.09
N GLU A 228 -20.27 -14.09 -13.42
CA GLU A 228 -19.09 -14.53 -14.13
C GLU A 228 -17.87 -13.62 -13.81
N GLU A 229 -18.05 -12.31 -13.83
CA GLU A 229 -16.99 -11.35 -13.47
C GLU A 229 -16.55 -11.51 -12.02
N VAL A 230 -17.51 -11.72 -11.09
CA VAL A 230 -17.20 -12.00 -9.68
C VAL A 230 -16.38 -13.28 -9.55
N ARG A 231 -16.76 -14.37 -10.26
CA ARG A 231 -16.03 -15.63 -10.26
C ARG A 231 -14.60 -15.43 -10.80
N GLN A 232 -14.43 -14.75 -11.94
CA GLN A 232 -13.12 -14.48 -12.54
C GLN A 232 -12.24 -13.63 -11.60
N ALA A 233 -12.81 -12.64 -10.92
CA ALA A 233 -12.09 -11.86 -9.93
C ALA A 233 -11.68 -12.70 -8.71
N ALA A 234 -12.56 -13.57 -8.23
CA ALA A 234 -12.32 -14.51 -7.13
C ALA A 234 -11.21 -15.53 -7.48
N ASP A 235 -11.20 -16.08 -8.69
CA ASP A 235 -10.17 -17.03 -9.13
C ASP A 235 -8.76 -16.37 -9.18
N LYS A 236 -8.68 -15.13 -9.63
CA LYS A 236 -7.42 -14.34 -9.57
C LYS A 236 -6.94 -14.14 -8.13
N VAL A 237 -7.85 -13.90 -7.20
CA VAL A 237 -7.54 -13.77 -5.77
C VAL A 237 -7.11 -15.11 -5.19
N ARG A 238 -7.78 -16.20 -5.54
CA ARG A 238 -7.45 -17.57 -5.13
C ARG A 238 -6.02 -17.95 -5.47
N TYR A 239 -5.59 -17.67 -6.71
CA TYR A 239 -4.20 -17.85 -7.13
C TYR A 239 -3.22 -17.05 -6.27
N ARG A 240 -3.52 -15.77 -6.00
CA ARG A 240 -2.67 -14.92 -5.16
C ARG A 240 -2.56 -15.44 -3.73
N ILE A 241 -3.66 -15.94 -3.16
CA ILE A 241 -3.66 -16.55 -1.82
C ILE A 241 -2.74 -17.76 -1.80
N ALA A 242 -2.87 -18.69 -2.78
CA ALA A 242 -1.99 -19.86 -2.89
C ALA A 242 -0.53 -19.47 -3.01
N TRP A 243 -0.23 -18.46 -3.83
CA TRP A 243 1.12 -17.93 -4.04
C TRP A 243 1.71 -17.36 -2.76
N TYR A 244 0.99 -16.49 -2.02
CA TYR A 244 1.49 -15.92 -0.78
C TYR A 244 1.56 -16.93 0.36
N ALA A 245 0.57 -17.82 0.49
CA ALA A 245 0.57 -18.89 1.49
C ALA A 245 1.76 -19.84 1.35
N SER A 246 2.33 -19.98 0.13
CA SER A 246 3.54 -20.75 -0.12
C SER A 246 4.80 -20.15 0.51
N THR A 247 4.76 -18.87 0.88
CA THR A 247 5.92 -18.13 1.40
C THR A 247 6.01 -18.24 2.92
N PRO A 248 7.10 -18.79 3.49
CA PRO A 248 7.23 -19.03 4.94
C PRO A 248 7.04 -17.78 5.81
N ALA A 249 7.40 -16.60 5.31
CA ALA A 249 7.28 -15.34 6.05
C ALA A 249 5.81 -14.95 6.37
N TYR A 250 4.83 -15.52 5.67
CA TYR A 250 3.41 -15.25 5.87
C TYR A 250 2.67 -16.31 6.70
N ARG A 251 3.37 -17.31 7.27
CA ARG A 251 2.75 -18.37 8.08
C ARG A 251 1.97 -17.84 9.28
N THR A 252 2.41 -16.74 9.87
CA THR A 252 1.71 -16.10 11.00
C THR A 252 0.29 -15.67 10.66
N VAL A 253 -0.02 -15.41 9.39
CA VAL A 253 -1.38 -15.07 8.92
C VAL A 253 -2.28 -16.30 8.90
N LEU A 254 -1.73 -17.50 8.71
CA LEU A 254 -2.46 -18.77 8.65
C LEU A 254 -2.77 -19.35 10.04
N GLN A 255 -1.94 -19.01 11.04
CA GLN A 255 -2.04 -19.55 12.42
C GLN A 255 -3.40 -19.35 13.10
N PRO A 256 -4.05 -18.16 13.04
CA PRO A 256 -5.37 -17.97 13.64
C PRO A 256 -6.46 -18.89 13.10
N HIS A 257 -6.19 -19.57 11.97
CA HIS A 257 -7.14 -20.42 11.25
C HIS A 257 -6.75 -21.92 11.25
N GLY A 258 -5.60 -22.28 11.86
CA GLY A 258 -5.10 -23.66 11.81
C GLY A 258 -4.71 -24.14 10.41
N LEU A 259 -4.31 -23.20 9.52
CA LEU A 259 -4.00 -23.46 8.10
C LEU A 259 -2.49 -23.67 7.83
N GLU A 260 -1.69 -23.93 8.86
CA GLU A 260 -0.22 -24.09 8.70
C GLU A 260 0.13 -25.28 7.79
N ALA A 261 -0.63 -26.38 7.86
CA ALA A 261 -0.43 -27.55 7.00
C ALA A 261 -0.69 -27.23 5.51
N LEU A 262 -1.69 -26.38 5.21
CA LEU A 262 -1.91 -25.87 3.86
C LEU A 262 -0.72 -25.05 3.39
N GLY A 263 -0.22 -24.13 4.22
CA GLY A 263 0.96 -23.31 3.92
C GLY A 263 2.21 -24.15 3.66
N GLU A 264 2.43 -25.23 4.43
CA GLU A 264 3.53 -26.17 4.21
C GLU A 264 3.43 -26.87 2.87
N LYS A 265 2.24 -27.45 2.56
CA LYS A 265 1.97 -28.11 1.28
C LYS A 265 2.24 -27.18 0.10
N LEU A 266 1.76 -25.96 0.15
CA LEU A 266 1.98 -24.94 -0.88
C LEU A 266 3.46 -24.55 -1.00
N SER A 267 4.20 -24.44 0.13
CA SER A 267 5.63 -24.19 0.14
C SER A 267 6.45 -25.29 -0.53
N VAL A 268 6.05 -26.54 -0.38
CA VAL A 268 6.68 -27.69 -1.06
C VAL A 268 6.50 -27.59 -2.57
N LEU A 269 5.26 -27.33 -3.04
CA LEU A 269 4.96 -27.15 -4.46
C LEU A 269 5.73 -25.99 -5.09
N ALA A 270 5.78 -24.84 -4.41
CA ALA A 270 6.51 -23.68 -4.87
C ALA A 270 8.03 -23.94 -5.02
N ARG A 271 8.64 -24.66 -4.08
CA ARG A 271 10.06 -25.08 -4.18
C ARG A 271 10.33 -26.01 -5.37
N GLN A 272 9.33 -26.76 -5.80
CA GLN A 272 9.39 -27.64 -6.99
C GLN A 272 9.06 -26.87 -8.29
N GLY A 273 8.77 -25.57 -8.24
CA GLY A 273 8.36 -24.76 -9.39
C GLY A 273 6.96 -25.11 -9.91
N ARG A 274 6.13 -25.83 -9.12
CA ARG A 274 4.80 -26.27 -9.48
C ARG A 274 3.75 -25.24 -9.08
N PHE A 275 3.54 -24.25 -9.94
CA PHE A 275 2.56 -23.18 -9.72
C PHE A 275 1.28 -23.35 -10.52
N GLU A 276 1.26 -24.21 -11.51
CA GLU A 276 0.08 -24.48 -12.34
C GLU A 276 -0.97 -25.23 -11.51
N GLY A 277 -2.19 -24.70 -11.46
CA GLY A 277 -3.31 -25.29 -10.73
C GLY A 277 -3.19 -25.20 -9.20
N ILE A 278 -2.23 -24.43 -8.67
CA ILE A 278 -2.01 -24.28 -7.22
C ILE A 278 -3.23 -23.65 -6.52
N GLU A 279 -4.02 -22.85 -7.23
CA GLU A 279 -5.24 -22.20 -6.75
C GLU A 279 -6.33 -23.21 -6.39
N ALA A 280 -6.35 -24.41 -7.01
CA ALA A 280 -7.31 -25.47 -6.69
C ALA A 280 -7.16 -26.02 -5.25
N LEU A 281 -6.05 -25.70 -4.58
CA LEU A 281 -5.82 -26.07 -3.18
C LEU A 281 -6.42 -25.05 -2.20
N ILE A 282 -7.00 -23.96 -2.68
CA ILE A 282 -7.65 -22.94 -1.85
C ILE A 282 -9.16 -23.11 -1.98
N PRO A 283 -9.85 -23.76 -1.03
CA PRO A 283 -11.30 -23.89 -1.06
C PRO A 283 -11.99 -22.55 -0.74
N ASP A 284 -13.30 -22.47 -0.97
CA ASP A 284 -14.07 -21.24 -0.85
C ASP A 284 -14.02 -20.66 0.56
N GLU A 285 -14.10 -21.50 1.59
CA GLU A 285 -14.00 -21.09 2.98
C GLU A 285 -12.66 -20.44 3.33
N VAL A 286 -11.57 -20.85 2.68
CA VAL A 286 -10.25 -20.20 2.84
C VAL A 286 -10.20 -18.90 2.05
N LEU A 287 -10.74 -18.87 0.84
CA LEU A 287 -10.80 -17.67 0.01
C LEU A 287 -11.53 -16.52 0.73
N GLU A 288 -12.67 -16.80 1.36
CA GLU A 288 -13.50 -15.85 2.10
C GLU A 288 -12.79 -15.25 3.34
N LEU A 289 -11.85 -15.97 3.94
CA LEU A 289 -11.02 -15.43 5.03
C LEU A 289 -10.16 -14.23 4.56
N PHE A 290 -9.74 -14.24 3.30
CA PHE A 290 -8.81 -13.25 2.75
C PHE A 290 -9.47 -12.17 1.90
N ALA A 291 -10.69 -12.39 1.42
CA ALA A 291 -11.33 -11.51 0.42
C ALA A 291 -12.75 -11.12 0.79
N ALA A 292 -13.13 -9.87 0.46
CA ALA A 292 -14.52 -9.46 0.32
C ALA A 292 -14.97 -9.83 -1.10
N ILE A 293 -16.01 -10.65 -1.23
CA ILE A 293 -16.45 -11.19 -2.52
C ILE A 293 -17.93 -10.94 -2.72
N GLY A 294 -18.30 -10.37 -3.87
CA GLY A 294 -19.71 -10.17 -4.20
C GLY A 294 -19.94 -9.29 -5.43
N PRO A 295 -21.17 -9.28 -5.95
CA PRO A 295 -21.57 -8.37 -7.00
C PRO A 295 -21.62 -6.92 -6.50
N TYR A 296 -21.71 -5.94 -7.42
CA TYR A 296 -21.66 -4.51 -7.11
C TYR A 296 -22.68 -4.07 -6.06
N ASP A 297 -23.87 -4.62 -6.06
CA ASP A 297 -24.94 -4.30 -5.10
C ASP A 297 -24.75 -4.87 -3.69
N ARG A 298 -23.79 -5.79 -3.50
CA ARG A 298 -23.49 -6.43 -2.21
C ARG A 298 -22.07 -6.22 -1.72
N ILE A 299 -21.18 -5.70 -2.58
CA ILE A 299 -19.76 -5.64 -2.24
C ILE A 299 -19.45 -4.69 -1.07
N ALA A 300 -20.21 -3.61 -0.92
CA ALA A 300 -20.02 -2.67 0.20
C ALA A 300 -20.30 -3.35 1.55
N GLU A 301 -21.33 -4.19 1.64
CA GLU A 301 -21.63 -5.00 2.83
C GLU A 301 -20.47 -5.98 3.13
N ARG A 302 -19.98 -6.70 2.11
CA ARG A 302 -18.84 -7.61 2.26
C ARG A 302 -17.56 -6.91 2.68
N ILE A 303 -17.33 -5.68 2.18
CA ILE A 303 -16.20 -4.85 2.59
C ILE A 303 -16.38 -4.39 4.05
N ALA A 304 -17.58 -4.00 4.47
CA ALA A 304 -17.87 -3.64 5.86
C ALA A 304 -17.60 -4.82 6.81
N ASP A 305 -18.07 -6.02 6.46
CA ASP A 305 -17.85 -7.23 7.24
C ASP A 305 -16.36 -7.57 7.35
N ARG A 306 -15.61 -7.41 6.26
CA ARG A 306 -14.21 -7.82 6.17
C ARG A 306 -13.23 -6.80 6.74
N PHE A 307 -13.45 -5.50 6.51
CA PHE A 307 -12.50 -4.42 6.79
C PHE A 307 -13.02 -3.40 7.81
N GLY A 308 -14.32 -3.36 8.08
CA GLY A 308 -14.93 -2.37 8.96
C GLY A 308 -14.30 -2.34 10.34
N GLY A 309 -13.93 -1.13 10.80
CA GLY A 309 -13.22 -0.89 12.05
C GLY A 309 -11.72 -1.21 12.04
N LEU A 310 -11.18 -1.83 10.98
CA LEU A 310 -9.78 -2.28 10.90
C LEU A 310 -8.96 -1.51 9.87
N ALA A 311 -9.56 -1.18 8.72
CA ALA A 311 -8.91 -0.43 7.66
C ALA A 311 -9.64 0.88 7.38
N ASP A 312 -8.88 1.91 6.99
CA ASP A 312 -9.40 3.21 6.60
C ASP A 312 -9.54 3.33 5.07
N THR A 313 -8.63 2.69 4.34
CA THR A 313 -8.57 2.72 2.87
C THR A 313 -8.54 1.30 2.32
N VAL A 314 -9.43 1.01 1.38
CA VAL A 314 -9.45 -0.26 0.62
C VAL A 314 -9.19 -0.01 -0.86
N THR A 315 -8.59 -0.98 -1.53
CA THR A 315 -8.37 -0.96 -2.97
C THR A 315 -9.38 -1.87 -3.65
N ILE A 316 -10.18 -1.32 -4.55
CA ILE A 316 -11.19 -2.08 -5.28
C ILE A 316 -10.76 -2.20 -6.75
N PRO A 317 -10.45 -3.40 -7.25
CA PRO A 317 -10.28 -3.62 -8.67
C PRO A 317 -11.63 -3.76 -9.35
N PHE A 318 -11.80 -3.11 -10.50
CA PHE A 318 -12.96 -3.28 -11.36
C PHE A 318 -12.57 -3.97 -12.67
N PRO A 319 -13.45 -4.79 -13.25
CA PRO A 319 -13.25 -5.33 -14.60
C PRO A 319 -13.06 -4.22 -15.63
N GLU A 320 -12.32 -4.51 -16.69
CA GLU A 320 -12.24 -3.62 -17.84
C GLU A 320 -13.63 -3.43 -18.46
N GLY A 321 -14.00 -2.18 -18.79
CA GLY A 321 -15.33 -1.87 -19.32
C GLY A 321 -16.45 -1.85 -18.29
N ALA A 322 -16.17 -1.89 -16.98
CA ALA A 322 -17.19 -1.76 -15.93
C ALA A 322 -18.04 -0.49 -16.13
N ASP A 323 -19.34 -0.61 -15.92
CA ASP A 323 -20.26 0.54 -16.06
C ASP A 323 -19.87 1.67 -15.10
N PRO A 324 -19.59 2.89 -15.60
CA PRO A 324 -19.17 4.02 -14.77
C PRO A 324 -20.20 4.42 -13.71
N GLY A 325 -21.50 4.18 -13.97
CA GLY A 325 -22.57 4.45 -13.03
C GLY A 325 -22.53 3.50 -11.85
N ALA A 326 -22.38 2.19 -12.13
CA ALA A 326 -22.23 1.16 -11.11
C ALA A 326 -20.96 1.37 -10.29
N VAL A 327 -19.84 1.68 -10.92
CA VAL A 327 -18.57 1.99 -10.23
C VAL A 327 -18.77 3.15 -9.25
N ARG A 328 -19.38 4.28 -9.69
CA ARG A 328 -19.66 5.41 -8.80
C ARG A 328 -20.57 5.03 -7.62
N GLN A 329 -21.55 4.15 -7.84
CA GLN A 329 -22.42 3.70 -6.76
C GLN A 329 -21.63 2.88 -5.74
N VAL A 330 -20.84 1.88 -6.17
CA VAL A 330 -19.98 1.08 -5.28
C VAL A 330 -19.04 1.97 -4.46
N VAL A 331 -18.40 2.95 -5.10
CA VAL A 331 -17.47 3.88 -4.40
C VAL A 331 -18.23 4.63 -3.30
N ARG A 332 -19.42 5.19 -3.57
CA ARG A 332 -20.24 5.90 -2.57
C ARG A 332 -20.67 4.98 -1.43
N ASP A 333 -21.10 3.76 -1.75
CA ASP A 333 -21.60 2.81 -0.74
C ASP A 333 -20.46 2.38 0.20
N VAL A 334 -19.26 2.18 -0.32
CA VAL A 334 -18.07 1.87 0.50
C VAL A 334 -17.62 3.09 1.30
N GLN A 335 -17.70 4.30 0.74
CA GLN A 335 -17.38 5.54 1.48
C GLN A 335 -18.32 5.79 2.65
N ALA A 336 -19.54 5.26 2.63
CA ALA A 336 -20.47 5.33 3.76
C ALA A 336 -20.05 4.45 4.96
N ILE A 337 -19.12 3.51 4.80
CA ILE A 337 -18.62 2.68 5.89
C ILE A 337 -17.75 3.54 6.83
N PRO A 338 -18.02 3.59 8.15
CA PRO A 338 -17.21 4.37 9.09
C PRO A 338 -15.72 3.96 9.08
N ALA A 339 -14.82 4.93 9.16
CA ALA A 339 -13.38 4.74 9.30
C ALA A 339 -12.81 5.80 10.25
N ALA A 340 -11.69 5.49 10.91
CA ALA A 340 -11.07 6.37 11.88
C ALA A 340 -10.31 7.53 11.22
N TYR A 341 -9.76 7.31 10.03
CA TYR A 341 -8.93 8.26 9.30
C TYR A 341 -9.65 8.80 8.06
N ALA A 342 -9.59 10.11 7.85
CA ALA A 342 -10.35 10.79 6.79
C ALA A 342 -9.52 11.20 5.55
N GLY A 343 -8.18 11.24 5.65
CA GLY A 343 -7.29 11.62 4.55
C GLY A 343 -6.02 12.34 5.02
N HIS A 344 -5.03 12.46 4.12
CA HIS A 344 -3.77 13.16 4.39
C HIS A 344 -3.87 14.69 4.19
N GLY A 345 -5.02 15.19 3.79
CA GLY A 345 -5.34 16.56 3.38
C GLY A 345 -4.87 17.70 4.26
#